data_23fa1861fad7947a6d44989a1bbc5bfc
#
_entry.id   23fa1861fad7947a6d44989a1bbc5bfc
#
_cell.length_a   1.000
_cell.length_b   1.000
_cell.length_c   1.000
_cell.angle_alpha   90.00
_cell.angle_beta   90.00
_cell.angle_gamma   90.00
#
_symmetry.space_group_name_H-M   'P 1'
#
loop_
_entity.id
_entity.type
_entity.pdbx_description
1 polymer ?
#
loop_
_entity_poly.entity_id
_entity_poly.type
_entity_poly.pdbx_seq_one_letter_code
_entity_poly.pdbx_strand_id
1 'polypeptide(L)'
;MKTKTHRTALLNLLALTLWLSPLEAQQPKRPAKPKHESLHQQIRSAKRKYLIEELSLTEKEAKDIMPILDELDTKRYLLWREGAPLGKRIRQGDKSLTDAELEKHLDYTLNASVQEAELERTYYNKCRGLLPLHKLVRLPFACKDFARDFFSKHRKGLPPHGKGAAQPKPSEHPKK
;
A
#
# COMPACT_ATOMS: atom_id res chain seq x y z
N MET A 1 22.03 -87.15 -2.04
CA MET A 1 23.26 -86.67 -2.74
C MET A 1 22.86 -85.57 -3.69
N LYS A 2 23.48 -84.36 -3.49
CA LYS A 2 23.66 -83.29 -4.47
C LYS A 2 22.47 -82.45 -4.89
N THR A 3 22.21 -81.38 -4.14
CA THR A 3 21.50 -80.15 -4.59
C THR A 3 22.50 -79.00 -4.54
N LYS A 4 23.12 -78.69 -5.65
CA LYS A 4 23.87 -77.44 -5.85
C LYS A 4 23.68 -77.06 -7.31
N THR A 5 22.82 -76.10 -7.61
CA THR A 5 22.90 -75.33 -8.89
C THR A 5 21.79 -74.31 -9.07
N HIS A 6 21.30 -73.63 -8.02
CA HIS A 6 20.32 -72.54 -8.27
C HIS A 6 20.70 -71.21 -7.59
N ARG A 7 22.00 -71.02 -7.25
CA ARG A 7 22.42 -69.77 -6.54
C ARG A 7 23.12 -68.72 -7.44
N THR A 8 23.35 -69.02 -8.67
CA THR A 8 24.11 -68.10 -9.59
C THR A 8 23.27 -67.37 -10.60
N ALA A 9 21.96 -67.69 -10.74
CA ALA A 9 21.08 -67.04 -11.74
C ALA A 9 20.34 -65.82 -11.21
N LEU A 10 20.32 -65.58 -9.87
CA LEU A 10 19.58 -64.47 -9.29
C LEU A 10 20.42 -63.17 -9.05
N LEU A 11 21.72 -63.23 -9.27
CA LEU A 11 22.61 -62.11 -9.02
C LEU A 11 22.82 -61.24 -10.29
N ASN A 12 22.46 -61.75 -11.47
CA ASN A 12 22.62 -60.96 -12.71
C ASN A 12 21.37 -60.15 -13.13
N LEU A 13 20.24 -60.32 -12.44
CA LEU A 13 19.01 -59.55 -12.76
C LEU A 13 18.88 -58.23 -11.97
N LEU A 14 19.74 -58.03 -10.97
CA LEU A 14 19.73 -56.82 -10.12
C LEU A 14 20.69 -55.71 -10.66
N ALA A 15 21.50 -56.02 -11.64
CA ALA A 15 22.49 -55.05 -12.16
C ALA A 15 21.97 -54.26 -13.39
N LEU A 16 20.78 -54.60 -13.94
CA LEU A 16 20.29 -53.97 -15.18
C LEU A 16 19.21 -52.92 -14.93
N THR A 17 18.81 -52.70 -13.68
CA THR A 17 17.75 -51.71 -13.34
C THR A 17 18.30 -50.37 -12.88
N LEU A 18 19.60 -50.16 -12.82
CA LEU A 18 20.25 -48.94 -12.27
C LEU A 18 20.60 -47.90 -13.35
N TRP A 19 20.20 -48.10 -14.63
CA TRP A 19 20.55 -47.21 -15.72
C TRP A 19 19.37 -46.54 -16.43
N LEU A 20 18.16 -46.59 -15.88
CA LEU A 20 17.08 -45.72 -16.31
C LEU A 20 16.89 -44.61 -15.26
N SER A 21 17.88 -43.73 -15.13
CA SER A 21 17.63 -42.42 -14.57
C SER A 21 16.67 -41.69 -15.53
N PRO A 22 15.49 -41.26 -15.06
CA PRO A 22 14.69 -40.34 -15.86
C PRO A 22 15.54 -39.10 -16.10
N LEU A 23 15.81 -38.82 -17.38
CA LEU A 23 16.35 -37.54 -17.83
C LEU A 23 15.31 -36.48 -17.45
N GLU A 24 15.45 -36.01 -16.22
CA GLU A 24 14.65 -34.89 -15.70
C GLU A 24 15.02 -33.70 -16.58
N ALA A 25 14.17 -33.46 -17.59
CA ALA A 25 14.28 -32.33 -18.47
C ALA A 25 14.31 -31.09 -17.58
N GLN A 26 15.50 -30.53 -17.40
CA GLN A 26 15.69 -29.22 -16.84
C GLN A 26 14.91 -28.23 -17.72
N GLN A 27 13.64 -27.99 -17.36
CA GLN A 27 12.91 -26.91 -17.97
C GLN A 27 13.72 -25.63 -17.74
N PRO A 28 14.07 -24.88 -18.79
CA PRO A 28 14.77 -23.63 -18.62
C PRO A 28 13.92 -22.79 -17.70
N LYS A 29 14.46 -22.43 -16.51
CA LYS A 29 13.81 -21.49 -15.59
C LYS A 29 13.47 -20.25 -16.41
N ARG A 30 12.18 -20.07 -16.70
CA ARG A 30 11.70 -18.84 -17.33
C ARG A 30 12.28 -17.68 -16.51
N PRO A 31 12.95 -16.69 -17.17
CA PRO A 31 13.44 -15.54 -16.43
C PRO A 31 12.28 -14.98 -15.63
N ALA A 32 12.48 -14.84 -14.32
CA ALA A 32 11.47 -14.25 -13.43
C ALA A 32 11.06 -12.92 -14.05
N LYS A 33 9.79 -12.76 -14.42
CA LYS A 33 9.25 -11.47 -14.85
C LYS A 33 9.71 -10.44 -13.83
N PRO A 34 10.22 -9.27 -14.25
CA PRO A 34 10.63 -8.23 -13.32
C PRO A 34 9.48 -8.07 -12.32
N LYS A 35 9.77 -8.21 -11.02
CA LYS A 35 8.76 -8.04 -9.97
C LYS A 35 8.17 -6.66 -10.21
N HIS A 36 6.93 -6.58 -10.68
CA HIS A 36 6.18 -5.33 -10.73
C HIS A 36 6.26 -4.75 -9.33
N GLU A 37 6.95 -3.62 -9.22
CA GLU A 37 7.03 -2.89 -7.97
C GLU A 37 5.60 -2.68 -7.48
N SER A 38 5.31 -3.08 -6.24
CA SER A 38 3.95 -2.94 -5.73
C SER A 38 3.55 -1.47 -5.76
N LEU A 39 2.27 -1.17 -5.98
CA LEU A 39 1.77 0.21 -5.97
C LEU A 39 2.23 0.98 -4.73
N HIS A 40 2.30 0.31 -3.58
CA HIS A 40 2.81 0.91 -2.34
C HIS A 40 4.28 1.31 -2.44
N GLN A 41 5.12 0.50 -3.07
CA GLN A 41 6.53 0.84 -3.29
C GLN A 41 6.66 2.02 -4.24
N GLN A 42 5.88 2.04 -5.33
CA GLN A 42 5.87 3.16 -6.27
C GLN A 42 5.45 4.47 -5.59
N ILE A 43 4.41 4.44 -4.75
CA ILE A 43 3.98 5.62 -3.98
C ILE A 43 5.08 6.08 -3.04
N ARG A 44 5.74 5.18 -2.30
CA ARG A 44 6.83 5.51 -1.38
C ARG A 44 8.02 6.11 -2.12
N SER A 45 8.46 5.48 -3.21
CA SER A 45 9.57 5.98 -4.03
C SER A 45 9.28 7.37 -4.59
N ALA A 46 8.07 7.58 -5.12
CA ALA A 46 7.64 8.87 -5.65
C ALA A 46 7.55 9.94 -4.55
N LYS A 47 6.99 9.59 -3.37
CA LYS A 47 6.90 10.51 -2.23
C LYS A 47 8.28 10.92 -1.73
N ARG A 48 9.20 9.95 -1.61
CA ARG A 48 10.58 10.22 -1.20
C ARG A 48 11.25 11.23 -2.13
N LYS A 49 11.18 10.98 -3.44
CA LYS A 49 11.76 11.88 -4.45
C LYS A 49 11.16 13.28 -4.34
N TYR A 50 9.83 13.37 -4.31
CA TYR A 50 9.12 14.63 -4.20
C TYR A 50 9.53 15.45 -2.95
N LEU A 51 9.57 14.80 -1.78
CA LEU A 51 9.91 15.50 -0.52
C LEU A 51 11.37 15.96 -0.48
N ILE A 52 12.30 15.19 -1.06
CA ILE A 52 13.71 15.59 -1.18
C ILE A 52 13.83 16.87 -2.02
N GLU A 53 13.15 16.91 -3.16
CA GLU A 53 13.16 18.05 -4.07
C GLU A 53 12.44 19.27 -3.44
N GLU A 54 11.21 19.09 -2.97
CA GLU A 54 10.35 20.17 -2.46
C GLU A 54 10.90 20.85 -1.21
N LEU A 55 11.50 20.06 -0.30
CA LEU A 55 12.06 20.57 0.95
C LEU A 55 13.58 20.78 0.89
N SER A 56 14.21 20.54 -0.26
CA SER A 56 15.67 20.59 -0.44
C SER A 56 16.39 19.83 0.68
N LEU A 57 15.96 18.56 0.91
CA LEU A 57 16.53 17.73 1.96
C LEU A 57 17.94 17.30 1.61
N THR A 58 18.85 17.38 2.57
CA THR A 58 20.16 16.73 2.46
C THR A 58 19.98 15.21 2.51
N GLU A 59 20.98 14.47 2.06
CA GLU A 59 20.97 13.00 2.11
C GLU A 59 20.77 12.49 3.55
N LYS A 60 21.42 13.13 4.51
CA LYS A 60 21.31 12.81 5.95
C LYS A 60 19.87 13.03 6.44
N GLU A 61 19.30 14.22 6.19
CA GLU A 61 17.93 14.54 6.59
C GLU A 61 16.94 13.56 6.00
N ALA A 62 17.06 13.25 4.69
CA ALA A 62 16.20 12.28 4.02
C ALA A 62 16.34 10.88 4.63
N LYS A 63 17.55 10.43 4.94
CA LYS A 63 17.79 9.13 5.58
C LYS A 63 17.14 9.05 6.97
N ASP A 64 17.20 10.13 7.73
CA ASP A 64 16.70 10.16 9.10
C ASP A 64 15.15 10.23 9.16
N ILE A 65 14.51 11.01 8.28
CA ILE A 65 13.04 11.23 8.37
C ILE A 65 12.19 10.26 7.54
N MET A 66 12.69 9.71 6.42
CA MET A 66 11.87 8.85 5.55
C MET A 66 11.32 7.61 6.26
N PRO A 67 12.08 6.88 7.11
CA PRO A 67 11.53 5.75 7.86
C PRO A 67 10.39 6.16 8.80
N ILE A 68 10.47 7.36 9.41
CA ILE A 68 9.44 7.90 10.30
C ILE A 68 8.15 8.17 9.52
N LEU A 69 8.27 8.77 8.33
CA LEU A 69 7.13 9.05 7.46
C LEU A 69 6.51 7.78 6.87
N ASP A 70 7.33 6.80 6.51
CA ASP A 70 6.85 5.50 6.02
C ASP A 70 6.06 4.73 7.09
N GLU A 71 6.50 4.83 8.35
CA GLU A 71 5.76 4.27 9.48
C GLU A 71 4.43 5.00 9.71
N LEU A 72 4.42 6.34 9.65
CA LEU A 72 3.20 7.15 9.73
C LEU A 72 2.20 6.72 8.64
N ASP A 73 2.64 6.66 7.39
CA ASP A 73 1.79 6.27 6.27
C ASP A 73 1.22 4.85 6.44
N THR A 74 2.03 3.94 6.98
CA THR A 74 1.58 2.57 7.28
C THR A 74 0.49 2.57 8.34
N LYS A 75 0.65 3.32 9.43
CA LYS A 75 -0.35 3.42 10.50
C LYS A 75 -1.63 4.09 10.03
N ARG A 76 -1.53 5.15 9.22
CA ARG A 76 -2.69 5.80 8.59
C ARG A 76 -3.45 4.84 7.67
N TYR A 77 -2.74 4.08 6.86
CA TYR A 77 -3.35 3.05 6.01
C TYR A 77 -4.12 2.01 6.84
N LEU A 78 -3.52 1.51 7.91
CA LEU A 78 -4.16 0.52 8.79
C LEU A 78 -5.40 1.10 9.47
N LEU A 79 -5.32 2.36 9.93
CA LEU A 79 -6.42 3.08 10.55
C LEU A 79 -7.62 3.17 9.61
N TRP A 80 -7.44 3.56 8.35
CA TRP A 80 -8.54 3.75 7.41
C TRP A 80 -9.01 2.47 6.71
N ARG A 81 -8.20 1.43 6.72
CA ARG A 81 -8.51 0.16 6.04
C ARG A 81 -9.74 -0.53 6.62
N GLU A 82 -9.95 -0.45 7.91
CA GLU A 82 -11.03 -1.15 8.60
C GLU A 82 -12.41 -0.65 8.15
N GLY A 83 -12.59 0.65 8.03
CA GLY A 83 -13.86 1.25 7.58
C GLY A 83 -14.07 1.26 6.07
N ALA A 84 -13.03 0.91 5.28
CA ALA A 84 -13.08 1.03 3.83
C ALA A 84 -14.19 0.19 3.14
N PRO A 85 -14.47 -1.07 3.55
CA PRO A 85 -15.53 -1.86 2.91
C PRO A 85 -16.91 -1.22 3.07
N LEU A 86 -17.26 -0.80 4.28
CA LEU A 86 -18.56 -0.16 4.55
C LEU A 86 -18.66 1.21 3.89
N GLY A 87 -17.59 2.01 3.98
CA GLY A 87 -17.51 3.28 3.26
C GLY A 87 -17.63 3.14 1.74
N LYS A 88 -17.19 2.02 1.16
CA LYS A 88 -17.41 1.72 -0.26
C LYS A 88 -18.88 1.47 -0.56
N ARG A 89 -19.57 0.64 0.23
CA ARG A 89 -21.01 0.37 0.08
C ARG A 89 -21.84 1.66 0.18
N ILE A 90 -21.53 2.52 1.15
CA ILE A 90 -22.19 3.83 1.33
C ILE A 90 -22.01 4.70 0.08
N ARG A 91 -20.78 4.84 -0.44
CA ARG A 91 -20.51 5.64 -1.65
C ARG A 91 -21.17 5.08 -2.90
N GLN A 92 -21.45 3.79 -2.95
CA GLN A 92 -22.16 3.13 -4.04
C GLN A 92 -23.69 3.28 -3.94
N GLY A 93 -24.20 3.88 -2.87
CA GLY A 93 -25.63 4.05 -2.63
C GLY A 93 -26.35 2.74 -2.32
N ASP A 94 -25.68 1.81 -1.63
CA ASP A 94 -26.26 0.52 -1.25
C ASP A 94 -27.47 0.73 -0.33
N LYS A 95 -28.65 0.47 -0.86
CA LYS A 95 -29.94 0.65 -0.16
C LYS A 95 -30.23 -0.43 0.89
N SER A 96 -29.40 -1.47 0.96
CA SER A 96 -29.55 -2.54 1.96
C SER A 96 -28.87 -2.21 3.29
N LEU A 97 -28.20 -1.06 3.39
CA LEU A 97 -27.56 -0.62 4.62
C LEU A 97 -28.59 -0.23 5.66
N THR A 98 -28.39 -0.74 6.87
CA THR A 98 -29.20 -0.39 8.03
C THR A 98 -28.71 0.91 8.68
N ASP A 99 -29.59 1.60 9.40
CA ASP A 99 -29.20 2.80 10.17
C ASP A 99 -28.10 2.49 11.16
N ALA A 100 -28.11 1.32 11.81
CA ALA A 100 -27.04 0.90 12.71
C ALA A 100 -25.68 0.74 12.02
N GLU A 101 -25.62 0.25 10.77
CA GLU A 101 -24.37 0.21 9.99
C GLU A 101 -23.89 1.62 9.62
N LEU A 102 -24.81 2.51 9.29
CA LEU A 102 -24.49 3.92 8.97
C LEU A 102 -23.95 4.65 10.18
N GLU A 103 -24.61 4.51 11.34
CA GLU A 103 -24.16 5.09 12.61
C GLU A 103 -22.77 4.57 13.02
N LYS A 104 -22.59 3.24 12.98
CA LYS A 104 -21.28 2.64 13.24
C LYS A 104 -20.18 3.19 12.31
N HIS A 105 -20.49 3.43 11.04
CA HIS A 105 -19.52 4.00 10.11
C HIS A 105 -19.22 5.47 10.42
N LEU A 106 -20.22 6.25 10.83
CA LEU A 106 -20.05 7.64 11.24
C LEU A 106 -19.11 7.71 12.46
N ASP A 107 -19.40 6.95 13.50
CA ASP A 107 -18.58 6.88 14.72
C ASP A 107 -17.14 6.47 14.40
N TYR A 108 -17.00 5.43 13.58
CA TYR A 108 -15.67 5.00 13.11
C TYR A 108 -14.93 6.14 12.41
N THR A 109 -15.58 6.85 11.51
CA THR A 109 -14.94 7.92 10.71
C THR A 109 -14.51 9.09 11.60
N LEU A 110 -15.35 9.48 12.57
CA LEU A 110 -15.04 10.54 13.52
C LEU A 110 -13.85 10.15 14.41
N ASN A 111 -13.88 8.96 14.98
CA ASN A 111 -12.79 8.44 15.81
C ASN A 111 -11.48 8.29 15.01
N ALA A 112 -11.54 7.78 13.78
CA ALA A 112 -10.38 7.65 12.90
C ALA A 112 -9.75 9.01 12.58
N SER A 113 -10.56 10.07 12.40
CA SER A 113 -10.05 11.42 12.16
C SER A 113 -9.28 11.98 13.37
N VAL A 114 -9.75 11.74 14.58
CA VAL A 114 -9.04 12.12 15.81
C VAL A 114 -7.73 11.36 15.93
N GLN A 115 -7.76 10.04 15.76
CA GLN A 115 -6.57 9.20 15.82
C GLN A 115 -5.54 9.56 14.74
N GLU A 116 -5.97 9.93 13.54
CA GLU A 116 -5.08 10.39 12.49
C GLU A 116 -4.35 11.67 12.87
N ALA A 117 -5.07 12.64 13.47
CA ALA A 117 -4.46 13.89 13.95
C ALA A 117 -3.43 13.62 15.06
N GLU A 118 -3.70 12.66 15.95
CA GLU A 118 -2.75 12.24 17.00
C GLU A 118 -1.53 11.53 16.44
N LEU A 119 -1.71 10.68 15.43
CA LEU A 119 -0.60 10.07 14.69
C LEU A 119 0.26 11.15 14.04
N GLU A 120 -0.34 12.10 13.31
CA GLU A 120 0.40 13.22 12.72
C GLU A 120 1.22 13.96 13.76
N ARG A 121 0.59 14.37 14.87
CA ARG A 121 1.29 15.06 15.97
C ARG A 121 2.48 14.26 16.48
N THR A 122 2.28 12.97 16.71
CA THR A 122 3.32 12.09 17.25
C THR A 122 4.50 11.97 16.30
N TYR A 123 4.24 11.71 15.02
CA TYR A 123 5.29 11.46 14.05
C TYR A 123 6.01 12.72 13.59
N TYR A 124 5.31 13.86 13.47
CA TYR A 124 5.99 15.13 13.20
C TYR A 124 6.84 15.58 14.40
N ASN A 125 6.43 15.25 15.62
CA ASN A 125 7.28 15.49 16.80
C ASN A 125 8.55 14.63 16.78
N LYS A 126 8.51 13.38 16.27
CA LYS A 126 9.73 12.57 16.05
C LYS A 126 10.70 13.20 15.05
N CYS A 127 10.20 14.01 14.12
CA CYS A 127 11.04 14.74 13.16
C CYS A 127 11.68 16.01 13.75
N ARG A 128 11.27 16.44 14.97
CA ARG A 128 11.92 17.56 15.66
C ARG A 128 13.38 17.20 15.98
N GLY A 129 14.27 18.14 15.73
CA GLY A 129 15.71 17.92 15.90
C GLY A 129 16.39 17.16 14.77
N LEU A 130 15.62 16.52 13.87
CA LEU A 130 16.15 15.89 12.66
C LEU A 130 16.11 16.83 11.46
N LEU A 131 15.22 17.82 11.48
CA LEU A 131 15.08 18.84 10.44
C LEU A 131 15.20 20.24 11.04
N PRO A 132 15.76 21.19 10.27
CA PRO A 132 15.63 22.62 10.57
C PRO A 132 14.15 23.02 10.63
N LEU A 133 13.82 23.96 11.51
CA LEU A 133 12.43 24.34 11.77
C LEU A 133 11.66 24.78 10.51
N HIS A 134 12.32 25.53 9.61
CA HIS A 134 11.70 25.97 8.37
C HIS A 134 11.32 24.84 7.42
N LYS A 135 12.06 23.70 7.42
CA LYS A 135 11.70 22.49 6.67
C LYS A 135 10.63 21.70 7.40
N LEU A 136 10.73 21.60 8.74
CA LEU A 136 9.77 20.87 9.55
C LEU A 136 8.35 21.43 9.44
N VAL A 137 8.19 22.77 9.47
CA VAL A 137 6.85 23.38 9.32
C VAL A 137 6.27 23.24 7.92
N ARG A 138 7.10 23.06 6.90
CA ARG A 138 6.65 22.80 5.52
C ARG A 138 6.32 21.34 5.26
N LEU A 139 6.89 20.42 6.04
CA LEU A 139 6.75 18.98 5.83
C LEU A 139 5.29 18.48 5.74
N PRO A 140 4.36 18.87 6.65
CA PRO A 140 2.95 18.46 6.54
C PRO A 140 2.27 18.93 5.24
N PHE A 141 2.59 20.16 4.80
CA PHE A 141 2.05 20.70 3.55
C PHE A 141 2.60 19.94 2.35
N ALA A 142 3.91 19.72 2.28
CA ALA A 142 4.54 18.97 1.21
C ALA A 142 3.98 17.52 1.11
N CYS A 143 3.70 16.86 2.25
CA CYS A 143 3.06 15.55 2.25
C CYS A 143 1.63 15.59 1.67
N LYS A 144 0.84 16.61 2.00
CA LYS A 144 -0.54 16.80 1.48
C LYS A 144 -0.52 17.14 -0.01
N ASP A 145 0.38 18.01 -0.43
CA ASP A 145 0.54 18.39 -1.83
C ASP A 145 0.97 17.21 -2.69
N PHE A 146 1.94 16.41 -2.23
CA PHE A 146 2.29 15.15 -2.88
C PHE A 146 1.07 14.23 -3.08
N ALA A 147 0.29 14.01 -2.02
CA ALA A 147 -0.87 13.14 -2.09
C ALA A 147 -1.89 13.67 -3.10
N ARG A 148 -2.21 14.97 -3.06
CA ARG A 148 -3.13 15.60 -4.01
C ARG A 148 -2.64 15.43 -5.46
N ASP A 149 -1.38 15.74 -5.73
CA ASP A 149 -0.83 15.74 -7.08
C ASP A 149 -0.63 14.33 -7.62
N PHE A 150 -0.14 13.42 -6.80
CA PHE A 150 0.04 12.01 -7.17
C PHE A 150 -1.29 11.37 -7.55
N PHE A 151 -2.31 11.48 -6.69
CA PHE A 151 -3.60 10.87 -6.95
C PHE A 151 -4.39 11.58 -8.04
N SER A 152 -4.21 12.89 -8.24
CA SER A 152 -4.85 13.60 -9.36
C SER A 152 -4.34 13.11 -10.71
N LYS A 153 -3.03 12.89 -10.84
CA LYS A 153 -2.39 12.38 -12.06
C LYS A 153 -2.77 10.94 -12.37
N HIS A 154 -2.96 10.11 -11.33
CA HIS A 154 -3.29 8.68 -11.48
C HIS A 154 -4.81 8.42 -11.55
N ARG A 155 -5.64 9.44 -11.37
CA ARG A 155 -7.12 9.36 -11.42
C ARG A 155 -7.69 9.20 -12.83
N LYS A 156 -6.89 9.23 -13.88
CA LYS A 156 -7.34 9.14 -15.29
C LYS A 156 -8.06 7.84 -15.66
N GLY A 157 -8.27 6.91 -14.74
CA GLY A 157 -9.01 5.67 -14.94
C GLY A 157 -10.20 5.45 -14.00
N LEU A 158 -10.47 6.37 -13.04
CA LEU A 158 -11.68 6.27 -12.21
C LEU A 158 -12.78 7.16 -12.77
N PRO A 159 -14.05 6.68 -12.78
CA PRO A 159 -15.18 7.51 -13.15
C PRO A 159 -15.21 8.76 -12.26
N PRO A 160 -15.59 9.93 -12.80
CA PRO A 160 -15.69 11.15 -12.01
C PRO A 160 -16.66 10.90 -10.86
N HIS A 161 -16.18 11.08 -9.63
CA HIS A 161 -17.07 11.18 -8.47
C HIS A 161 -18.09 12.25 -8.78
N GLY A 162 -19.38 11.90 -8.60
CA GLY A 162 -20.51 12.74 -8.92
C GLY A 162 -20.23 14.21 -8.61
N LYS A 163 -20.46 15.07 -9.60
CA LYS A 163 -20.39 16.51 -9.43
C LYS A 163 -21.23 16.83 -8.21
N GLY A 164 -20.55 17.21 -7.13
CA GLY A 164 -21.20 17.73 -5.94
C GLY A 164 -22.23 18.75 -6.38
N ALA A 165 -23.41 18.65 -5.82
CA ALA A 165 -24.54 19.51 -6.10
C ALA A 165 -24.06 20.95 -6.26
N ALA A 166 -24.46 21.57 -7.36
CA ALA A 166 -24.20 22.97 -7.64
C ALA A 166 -24.54 23.78 -6.38
N GLN A 167 -23.56 24.52 -5.86
CA GLN A 167 -23.83 25.47 -4.77
C GLN A 167 -25.01 26.37 -5.21
N PRO A 168 -26.07 26.51 -4.41
CA PRO A 168 -27.12 27.46 -4.70
C PRO A 168 -26.47 28.84 -4.78
N LYS A 169 -26.72 29.56 -5.87
CA LYS A 169 -26.29 30.95 -6.04
C LYS A 169 -26.81 31.77 -4.84
N PRO A 170 -25.98 32.67 -4.27
CA PRO A 170 -26.46 33.58 -3.24
C PRO A 170 -27.70 34.32 -3.74
N SER A 171 -28.79 34.25 -2.99
CA SER A 171 -30.00 35.03 -3.27
C SER A 171 -29.64 36.50 -3.19
N GLU A 172 -29.82 37.23 -4.30
CA GLU A 172 -29.77 38.69 -4.29
C GLU A 172 -30.87 39.20 -3.35
N HIS A 173 -30.47 39.85 -2.28
CA HIS A 173 -31.39 40.62 -1.46
C HIS A 173 -31.86 41.85 -2.24
N PRO A 174 -33.19 42.09 -2.39
CA PRO A 174 -33.67 43.31 -3.00
C PRO A 174 -33.30 44.49 -2.08
N LYS A 175 -32.59 45.45 -2.65
CA LYS A 175 -32.35 46.77 -2.03
C LYS A 175 -33.69 47.47 -1.84
N LYS A 176 -34.02 47.78 -0.61
CA LYS A 176 -34.98 48.82 -0.27
C LYS A 176 -34.25 50.12 0.00
#